data_07391cf603ae8d808347ab71c238f6bd
#
_entry.id   07391cf603ae8d808347ab71c238f6bd
#
_cell.length_a   1.000
_cell.length_b   1.000
_cell.length_c   1.000
_cell.angle_alpha   90.00
_cell.angle_beta   90.00
_cell.angle_gamma   90.00
#
_symmetry.space_group_name_H-M   'P 1'
#
loop_
_entity.id
_entity.type
_entity.pdbx_description
1 polymer ?
#
loop_
_entity_poly.entity_id
_entity_poly.type
_entity_poly.pdbx_seq_one_letter_code
_entity_poly.pdbx_strand_id
1 'polypeptide(L)'
;DGERAKRQKARFKFLYQTMGRDALLEAIARERAMPSGAFPDVAHAEHIPVAPATVEEIPAPVGHETWRKANVLAQKQEGRFAVGIRVPLGDETTSRTRDLLDTLAPYTSGTIRVTQSQDLLLPDVVESNLPVVHRILRDLGWDALGFQSGVDVTSCPGTDTCNLAISNSTHLSTCLLYTSPSPRDDR
;
A
#
# COMPACT_ATOMS: atom_id res chain seq x y z
N ASP A 1 22.23 -19.04 4.98
CA ASP A 1 20.95 -19.75 5.01
C ASP A 1 20.61 -20.12 6.46
N GLY A 2 19.51 -19.58 6.99
CA GLY A 2 19.01 -19.92 8.32
C GLY A 2 18.52 -21.37 8.39
N GLU A 3 18.21 -21.85 9.58
CA GLU A 3 17.76 -23.21 9.85
C GLU A 3 16.35 -23.46 9.29
N ARG A 4 16.25 -23.75 8.00
CA ARG A 4 14.95 -23.99 7.30
C ARG A 4 14.28 -25.30 7.72
N ALA A 5 15.06 -26.30 8.18
CA ALA A 5 14.53 -27.59 8.61
C ALA A 5 13.78 -27.52 9.94
N LYS A 6 14.19 -26.60 10.83
CA LYS A 6 13.56 -26.38 12.15
C LYS A 6 12.91 -25.01 12.20
N ARG A 7 11.70 -24.88 11.68
CA ARG A 7 10.96 -23.61 11.52
C ARG A 7 10.88 -22.77 12.81
N GLN A 8 10.76 -23.40 13.97
CA GLN A 8 10.73 -22.71 15.25
C GLN A 8 12.04 -21.96 15.55
N LYS A 9 13.15 -22.38 14.94
CA LYS A 9 14.49 -21.78 15.07
C LYS A 9 14.90 -20.95 13.83
N ALA A 10 14.01 -20.73 12.89
CA ALA A 10 14.30 -19.98 11.66
C ALA A 10 14.33 -18.44 11.85
N ARG A 11 14.02 -17.93 13.04
CA ARG A 11 14.07 -16.49 13.33
C ARG A 11 15.52 -16.00 13.45
N PHE A 12 15.77 -14.79 12.98
CA PHE A 12 17.07 -14.12 13.00
C PHE A 12 17.78 -14.16 14.36
N LYS A 13 17.05 -14.04 15.47
CA LYS A 13 17.62 -14.13 16.83
C LYS A 13 18.38 -15.43 17.08
N PHE A 14 17.91 -16.56 16.52
CA PHE A 14 18.58 -17.85 16.72
C PHE A 14 19.86 -17.93 15.88
N LEU A 15 19.85 -17.37 14.67
CA LEU A 15 21.06 -17.24 13.86
C LEU A 15 22.13 -16.41 14.59
N TYR A 16 21.71 -15.26 15.13
CA TYR A 16 22.58 -14.40 15.93
C TYR A 16 23.15 -15.13 17.16
N GLN A 17 22.31 -15.87 17.90
CA GLN A 17 22.76 -16.64 19.09
C GLN A 17 23.75 -17.76 18.74
N THR A 18 23.59 -18.38 17.57
CA THR A 18 24.45 -19.49 17.13
C THR A 18 25.78 -19.01 16.55
N MET A 19 25.76 -17.95 15.74
CA MET A 19 26.96 -17.45 15.07
C MET A 19 27.76 -16.45 15.93
N GLY A 20 27.09 -15.73 16.82
CA GLY A 20 27.66 -14.56 17.49
C GLY A 20 27.67 -13.31 16.59
N ARG A 21 27.91 -12.16 17.22
CA ARG A 21 27.84 -10.85 16.54
C ARG A 21 28.84 -10.72 15.41
N ASP A 22 30.11 -11.03 15.68
CA ASP A 22 31.19 -10.72 14.72
C ASP A 22 31.14 -11.61 13.49
N ALA A 23 30.90 -12.91 13.66
CA ALA A 23 30.73 -13.85 12.55
C ALA A 23 29.49 -13.53 11.71
N LEU A 24 28.41 -13.03 12.34
CA LEU A 24 27.21 -12.61 11.60
C LEU A 24 27.48 -11.35 10.77
N LEU A 25 28.18 -10.35 11.33
CA LEU A 25 28.54 -9.13 10.58
C LEU A 25 29.47 -9.44 9.41
N GLU A 26 30.42 -10.35 9.61
CA GLU A 26 31.30 -10.80 8.53
C GLU A 26 30.52 -11.53 7.43
N ALA A 27 29.57 -12.40 7.78
CA ALA A 27 28.71 -13.07 6.83
C ALA A 27 27.84 -12.07 6.01
N ILE A 28 27.28 -11.07 6.68
CA ILE A 28 26.53 -9.99 6.02
C ILE A 28 27.43 -9.20 5.07
N ALA A 29 28.64 -8.85 5.48
CA ALA A 29 29.57 -8.11 4.64
C ALA A 29 29.95 -8.92 3.39
N ARG A 30 30.15 -10.22 3.53
CA ARG A 30 30.45 -11.14 2.42
C ARG A 30 29.28 -11.22 1.44
N GLU A 31 28.04 -11.36 1.89
CA GLU A 31 26.87 -11.41 1.04
C GLU A 31 26.65 -10.07 0.30
N ARG A 32 26.89 -8.94 0.96
CA ARG A 32 26.81 -7.61 0.34
C ARG A 32 27.89 -7.38 -0.74
N ALA A 33 29.05 -8.01 -0.62
CA ALA A 33 30.13 -7.93 -1.59
C ALA A 33 29.91 -8.85 -2.82
N MET A 34 28.98 -9.80 -2.72
CA MET A 34 28.62 -10.61 -3.88
C MET A 34 27.85 -9.77 -4.89
N PRO A 35 28.15 -9.87 -6.19
CA PRO A 35 27.39 -9.20 -7.25
C PRO A 35 26.06 -9.92 -7.49
N SER A 36 25.20 -9.95 -6.47
CA SER A 36 23.78 -10.29 -6.62
C SER A 36 23.09 -9.05 -7.14
N GLY A 37 22.60 -9.09 -8.36
CA GLY A 37 21.94 -8.05 -9.11
C GLY A 37 21.77 -6.73 -8.38
N ALA A 38 22.41 -5.68 -8.84
CA ALA A 38 22.44 -4.39 -8.20
C ALA A 38 21.05 -4.07 -7.63
N PHE A 39 20.95 -3.99 -6.30
CA PHE A 39 19.80 -3.29 -5.71
C PHE A 39 19.83 -1.92 -6.36
N PRO A 40 18.77 -1.52 -7.06
CA PRO A 40 18.73 -0.16 -7.59
C PRO A 40 19.01 0.75 -6.40
N ASP A 41 19.97 1.65 -6.59
CA ASP A 41 20.20 2.70 -5.61
C ASP A 41 18.84 3.38 -5.44
N VAL A 42 18.21 3.12 -4.30
CA VAL A 42 16.92 3.76 -3.99
C VAL A 42 17.31 5.20 -3.65
N ALA A 43 17.62 5.96 -4.69
CA ALA A 43 17.66 7.39 -4.59
C ALA A 43 16.37 7.78 -3.87
N HIS A 44 16.48 8.44 -2.72
CA HIS A 44 15.33 9.06 -2.09
C HIS A 44 14.67 9.88 -3.20
N ALA A 45 13.50 9.45 -3.64
CA ALA A 45 12.78 10.15 -4.69
C ALA A 45 12.69 11.61 -4.21
N GLU A 46 13.43 12.50 -4.87
CA GLU A 46 13.29 13.91 -4.60
C GLU A 46 11.82 14.21 -4.77
N HIS A 47 11.26 14.89 -3.79
CA HIS A 47 9.87 15.33 -3.84
C HIS A 47 9.71 16.23 -5.07
N ILE A 48 9.25 15.68 -6.17
CA ILE A 48 8.97 16.43 -7.39
C ILE A 48 7.63 17.15 -7.13
N PRO A 49 7.63 18.48 -6.98
CA PRO A 49 6.38 19.21 -6.88
C PRO A 49 5.62 19.00 -8.18
N VAL A 50 4.52 18.28 -8.15
CA VAL A 50 3.62 18.23 -9.31
C VAL A 50 3.05 19.63 -9.49
N ALA A 51 3.37 20.24 -10.62
CA ALA A 51 2.62 21.41 -11.07
C ALA A 51 1.15 20.97 -11.17
N PRO A 52 0.20 21.78 -10.65
CA PRO A 52 -1.21 21.47 -10.86
C PRO A 52 -1.39 21.33 -12.36
N ALA A 53 -1.87 20.15 -12.80
CA ALA A 53 -2.25 20.01 -14.19
C ALA A 53 -3.22 21.15 -14.50
N THR A 54 -2.98 21.90 -15.56
CA THR A 54 -3.97 22.82 -16.14
C THR A 54 -5.07 21.95 -16.72
N VAL A 55 -5.88 21.41 -15.82
CA VAL A 55 -7.03 20.60 -16.19
C VAL A 55 -8.12 21.61 -16.49
N GLU A 56 -8.65 21.62 -17.72
CA GLU A 56 -10.01 22.14 -17.92
C GLU A 56 -10.87 21.62 -16.79
N GLU A 57 -11.71 22.46 -16.18
CA GLU A 57 -12.52 22.09 -15.01
C GLU A 57 -13.24 20.76 -15.27
N ILE A 58 -12.63 19.67 -14.80
CA ILE A 58 -13.22 18.36 -14.90
C ILE A 58 -14.25 18.26 -13.79
N PRO A 59 -15.55 18.18 -14.09
CA PRO A 59 -16.56 18.10 -13.05
C PRO A 59 -16.32 16.88 -12.16
N ALA A 60 -16.45 17.08 -10.85
CA ALA A 60 -16.29 16.02 -9.88
C ALA A 60 -17.28 14.86 -10.16
N PRO A 61 -16.84 13.60 -10.09
CA PRO A 61 -17.73 12.47 -10.32
C PRO A 61 -18.80 12.36 -9.21
N VAL A 62 -19.88 11.68 -9.50
CA VAL A 62 -20.94 11.40 -8.51
C VAL A 62 -20.34 10.68 -7.31
N GLY A 63 -20.68 11.13 -6.11
CA GLY A 63 -20.16 10.57 -4.85
C GLY A 63 -18.80 11.13 -4.41
N HIS A 64 -18.27 12.15 -5.11
CA HIS A 64 -16.97 12.74 -4.80
C HIS A 64 -16.85 13.21 -3.34
N GLU A 65 -17.85 13.89 -2.80
CA GLU A 65 -17.82 14.39 -1.43
C GLU A 65 -17.76 13.24 -0.40
N THR A 66 -18.51 12.16 -0.64
CA THR A 66 -18.47 10.97 0.22
C THR A 66 -17.10 10.30 0.15
N TRP A 67 -16.58 10.13 -1.05
CA TRP A 67 -15.23 9.58 -1.26
C TRP A 67 -14.17 10.47 -0.62
N ARG A 68 -14.25 11.79 -0.80
CA ARG A 68 -13.30 12.75 -0.20
C ARG A 68 -13.27 12.63 1.32
N LYS A 69 -14.43 12.55 1.96
CA LYS A 69 -14.52 12.39 3.42
C LYS A 69 -13.95 11.07 3.92
N ALA A 70 -14.09 10.01 3.14
CA ALA A 70 -13.70 8.66 3.53
C ALA A 70 -12.23 8.32 3.23
N ASN A 71 -11.65 8.91 2.17
CA ASN A 71 -10.38 8.47 1.63
C ASN A 71 -9.32 9.57 1.50
N VAL A 72 -9.66 10.85 1.76
CA VAL A 72 -8.72 11.96 1.58
C VAL A 72 -8.34 12.57 2.92
N LEU A 73 -7.05 12.66 3.17
CA LEU A 73 -6.47 13.22 4.40
C LEU A 73 -5.76 14.53 4.09
N ALA A 74 -6.05 15.58 4.85
CA ALA A 74 -5.29 16.83 4.75
C ALA A 74 -3.86 16.61 5.26
N GLN A 75 -2.86 17.10 4.53
CA GLN A 75 -1.48 17.08 4.96
C GLN A 75 -1.13 18.36 5.76
N LYS A 76 0.05 18.35 6.37
CA LYS A 76 0.57 19.53 7.07
C LYS A 76 0.88 20.68 6.11
N GLN A 77 1.22 20.35 4.88
CA GLN A 77 1.46 21.31 3.81
C GLN A 77 0.13 21.86 3.31
N GLU A 78 0.00 23.17 3.30
CA GLU A 78 -1.21 23.85 2.85
C GLU A 78 -1.55 23.49 1.39
N GLY A 79 -2.80 23.20 1.10
CA GLY A 79 -3.29 22.82 -0.23
C GLY A 79 -2.84 21.44 -0.70
N ARG A 80 -2.25 20.61 0.19
CA ARG A 80 -1.83 19.24 -0.13
C ARG A 80 -2.65 18.22 0.64
N PHE A 81 -2.98 17.13 -0.06
CA PHE A 81 -3.78 16.04 0.46
C PHE A 81 -3.09 14.70 0.18
N ALA A 82 -3.32 13.75 1.06
CA ALA A 82 -2.97 12.37 0.84
C ALA A 82 -4.24 11.58 0.50
N VAL A 83 -4.22 10.84 -0.59
CA VAL A 83 -5.35 10.02 -1.03
C VAL A 83 -5.08 8.57 -0.67
N GLY A 84 -5.93 8.01 0.19
CA GLY A 84 -5.91 6.60 0.54
C GLY A 84 -6.65 5.75 -0.49
N ILE A 85 -6.04 4.65 -0.89
CA ILE A 85 -6.59 3.68 -1.83
C ILE A 85 -6.63 2.33 -1.12
N ARG A 86 -7.81 1.80 -0.90
CA ARG A 86 -7.98 0.49 -0.27
C ARG A 86 -7.59 -0.62 -1.23
N VAL A 87 -6.80 -1.56 -0.72
CA VAL A 87 -6.41 -2.78 -1.41
C VAL A 87 -6.92 -3.97 -0.60
N PRO A 88 -8.11 -4.50 -0.91
CA PRO A 88 -8.67 -5.61 -0.15
C PRO A 88 -7.67 -6.75 0.01
N LEU A 89 -7.41 -7.17 1.26
CA LEU A 89 -6.46 -8.22 1.63
C LEU A 89 -4.98 -7.88 1.29
N GLY A 90 -4.67 -6.69 0.82
CA GLY A 90 -3.33 -6.29 0.41
C GLY A 90 -2.82 -7.01 -0.83
N ASP A 91 -3.70 -7.64 -1.60
CA ASP A 91 -3.35 -8.43 -2.77
C ASP A 91 -3.95 -7.83 -4.04
N GLU A 92 -3.08 -7.50 -4.98
CA GLU A 92 -3.46 -6.95 -6.27
C GLU A 92 -2.48 -7.35 -7.37
N THR A 93 -2.98 -7.43 -8.60
CA THR A 93 -2.17 -7.83 -9.73
C THR A 93 -1.21 -6.71 -10.18
N THR A 94 -0.04 -7.10 -10.64
CA THR A 94 0.98 -6.15 -11.15
C THR A 94 0.46 -5.33 -12.32
N SER A 95 -0.38 -5.91 -13.21
CA SER A 95 -0.95 -5.20 -14.35
C SER A 95 -1.88 -4.07 -13.90
N ARG A 96 -2.86 -4.36 -13.03
CA ARG A 96 -3.78 -3.34 -12.51
C ARG A 96 -3.05 -2.23 -11.75
N THR A 97 -2.02 -2.60 -10.97
CA THR A 97 -1.20 -1.61 -10.26
C THR A 97 -0.44 -0.71 -11.24
N ARG A 98 0.11 -1.25 -12.32
CA ARG A 98 0.76 -0.43 -13.36
C ARG A 98 -0.21 0.50 -14.05
N ASP A 99 -1.36 -0.01 -14.51
CA ASP A 99 -2.39 0.80 -15.16
C ASP A 99 -2.82 1.97 -14.26
N LEU A 100 -2.96 1.72 -12.96
CA LEU A 100 -3.26 2.74 -11.96
C LEU A 100 -2.14 3.81 -11.89
N LEU A 101 -0.88 3.37 -11.75
CA LEU A 101 0.27 4.27 -11.61
C LEU A 101 0.49 5.11 -12.87
N ASP A 102 0.45 4.49 -14.03
CA ASP A 102 0.66 5.17 -15.31
C ASP A 102 -0.43 6.22 -15.56
N THR A 103 -1.69 5.90 -15.20
CA THR A 103 -2.81 6.82 -15.37
C THR A 103 -2.78 7.97 -14.36
N LEU A 104 -2.31 7.74 -13.14
CA LEU A 104 -2.22 8.75 -12.09
C LEU A 104 -0.97 9.63 -12.17
N ALA A 105 0.07 9.18 -12.86
CA ALA A 105 1.37 9.87 -12.92
C ALA A 105 1.28 11.37 -13.24
N PRO A 106 0.43 11.84 -14.19
CA PRO A 106 0.32 13.26 -14.50
C PRO A 106 -0.29 14.13 -13.39
N TYR A 107 -1.02 13.51 -12.46
CA TYR A 107 -1.83 14.21 -11.44
C TYR A 107 -1.30 14.07 -10.03
N THR A 108 -0.21 13.33 -9.84
CA THR A 108 0.36 13.00 -8.54
C THR A 108 1.86 13.28 -8.52
N SER A 109 2.48 13.23 -7.34
CA SER A 109 3.95 13.40 -7.20
C SER A 109 4.77 12.23 -7.77
N GLY A 110 4.14 11.23 -8.39
CA GLY A 110 4.81 10.01 -8.81
C GLY A 110 5.24 9.11 -7.63
N THR A 111 4.92 9.50 -6.41
CA THR A 111 5.22 8.72 -5.21
C THR A 111 3.98 7.98 -4.75
N ILE A 112 4.14 6.70 -4.43
CA ILE A 112 3.14 5.89 -3.75
C ILE A 112 3.76 5.27 -2.51
N ARG A 113 2.99 5.15 -1.45
CA ARG A 113 3.43 4.51 -0.19
C ARG A 113 2.51 3.33 0.13
N VAL A 114 3.09 2.25 0.60
CA VAL A 114 2.35 1.13 1.18
C VAL A 114 2.10 1.45 2.65
N THR A 115 0.89 1.23 3.12
CA THR A 115 0.50 1.49 4.51
C THR A 115 0.60 0.23 5.37
N GLN A 116 0.48 0.39 6.68
CA GLN A 116 0.45 -0.74 7.63
C GLN A 116 -0.82 -1.60 7.49
N SER A 117 -1.90 -1.00 6.98
CA SER A 117 -3.16 -1.70 6.68
C SER A 117 -3.16 -2.41 5.32
N GLN A 118 -1.99 -2.54 4.69
CA GLN A 118 -1.84 -3.20 3.37
C GLN A 118 -2.45 -2.42 2.21
N ASP A 119 -2.76 -1.14 2.41
CA ASP A 119 -3.31 -0.23 1.42
C ASP A 119 -2.25 0.61 0.74
N LEU A 120 -2.66 1.41 -0.25
CA LEU A 120 -1.81 2.38 -0.90
C LEU A 120 -2.17 3.80 -0.47
N LEU A 121 -1.17 4.67 -0.43
CA LEU A 121 -1.33 6.09 -0.12
C LEU A 121 -0.61 6.92 -1.18
N LEU A 122 -1.34 7.83 -1.81
CA LEU A 122 -0.81 8.83 -2.74
C LEU A 122 -0.62 10.15 -1.98
N PRO A 123 0.59 10.52 -1.62
CA PRO A 123 0.85 11.81 -0.96
C PRO A 123 0.85 12.96 -1.97
N ASP A 124 0.76 14.18 -1.43
CA ASP A 124 1.02 15.44 -2.11
C ASP A 124 0.11 15.77 -3.31
N VAL A 125 -1.09 15.22 -3.32
CA VAL A 125 -2.11 15.57 -4.30
C VAL A 125 -2.62 16.99 -4.03
N VAL A 126 -2.62 17.86 -5.03
CA VAL A 126 -3.19 19.21 -4.93
C VAL A 126 -4.71 19.16 -4.99
N GLU A 127 -5.37 20.10 -4.33
CA GLU A 127 -6.83 20.12 -4.22
C GLU A 127 -7.53 20.10 -5.58
N SER A 128 -7.03 20.86 -6.55
CA SER A 128 -7.58 20.92 -7.91
C SER A 128 -7.54 19.56 -8.64
N ASN A 129 -6.65 18.66 -8.25
CA ASN A 129 -6.51 17.34 -8.87
C ASN A 129 -7.39 16.27 -8.20
N LEU A 130 -7.98 16.53 -7.03
CA LEU A 130 -8.82 15.53 -6.34
C LEU A 130 -9.99 15.02 -7.21
N PRO A 131 -10.72 15.86 -7.98
CA PRO A 131 -11.80 15.37 -8.84
C PRO A 131 -11.32 14.42 -9.94
N VAL A 132 -10.20 14.72 -10.58
CA VAL A 132 -9.64 13.87 -11.64
C VAL A 132 -9.07 12.58 -11.09
N VAL A 133 -8.36 12.65 -9.95
CA VAL A 133 -7.85 11.46 -9.25
C VAL A 133 -9.00 10.53 -8.85
N HIS A 134 -10.07 11.07 -8.26
CA HIS A 134 -11.26 10.27 -7.93
C HIS A 134 -11.88 9.61 -9.17
N ARG A 135 -12.00 10.33 -10.28
CA ARG A 135 -12.51 9.77 -11.54
C ARG A 135 -11.66 8.60 -12.00
N ILE A 136 -10.34 8.77 -12.06
CA ILE A 136 -9.41 7.70 -12.46
C ILE A 136 -9.56 6.48 -11.55
N LEU A 137 -9.57 6.68 -10.23
CA LEU A 137 -9.76 5.60 -9.27
C LEU A 137 -11.08 4.87 -9.50
N ARG A 138 -12.17 5.59 -9.74
CA ARG A 138 -13.49 5.04 -10.02
C ARG A 138 -13.51 4.24 -11.32
N ASP A 139 -12.97 4.80 -12.40
CA ASP A 139 -12.95 4.17 -13.71
C ASP A 139 -12.13 2.88 -13.74
N LEU A 140 -11.10 2.81 -12.91
CA LEU A 140 -10.24 1.63 -12.72
C LEU A 140 -10.73 0.69 -11.59
N GLY A 141 -11.79 1.07 -10.86
CA GLY A 141 -12.35 0.27 -9.76
C GLY A 141 -11.51 0.28 -8.47
N TRP A 142 -10.85 1.41 -8.17
CA TRP A 142 -10.03 1.64 -6.98
C TRP A 142 -10.63 2.65 -6.00
N ASP A 143 -11.89 3.02 -6.17
CA ASP A 143 -12.58 4.07 -5.38
C ASP A 143 -13.29 3.52 -4.13
N ALA A 144 -12.95 2.33 -3.66
CA ALA A 144 -13.55 1.73 -2.47
C ALA A 144 -13.44 2.66 -1.25
N LEU A 145 -14.58 2.90 -0.58
CA LEU A 145 -14.66 3.79 0.56
C LEU A 145 -14.08 3.18 1.84
N GLY A 146 -13.68 4.02 2.79
CA GLY A 146 -13.37 3.63 4.16
C GLY A 146 -11.90 3.31 4.42
N PHE A 147 -10.99 3.99 3.73
CA PHE A 147 -9.57 3.94 4.04
C PHE A 147 -9.29 4.24 5.52
N GLN A 148 -8.53 3.35 6.19
CA GLN A 148 -8.22 3.42 7.62
C GLN A 148 -9.46 3.50 8.55
N SER A 149 -10.57 2.92 8.13
CA SER A 149 -11.80 2.86 8.95
C SER A 149 -12.05 1.44 9.47
N GLY A 150 -13.12 1.24 10.25
CA GLY A 150 -13.51 -0.07 10.76
C GLY A 150 -13.88 -1.10 9.69
N VAL A 151 -14.12 -0.68 8.45
CA VAL A 151 -14.36 -1.58 7.31
C VAL A 151 -13.09 -1.95 6.54
N ASP A 152 -11.95 -1.42 6.96
CA ASP A 152 -10.64 -1.68 6.38
C ASP A 152 -10.00 -2.89 7.07
N VAL A 153 -10.32 -4.07 6.58
CA VAL A 153 -9.91 -5.34 7.20
C VAL A 153 -8.54 -5.75 6.69
N THR A 154 -7.57 -5.80 7.57
CA THR A 154 -6.21 -6.30 7.29
C THR A 154 -6.10 -7.76 7.70
N SER A 155 -5.50 -8.60 6.86
CA SER A 155 -5.26 -10.00 7.16
C SER A 155 -3.85 -10.47 6.81
N CYS A 156 -3.37 -11.46 7.53
CA CYS A 156 -2.19 -12.22 7.09
C CYS A 156 -2.61 -13.27 6.05
N PRO A 157 -1.68 -13.86 5.28
CA PRO A 157 -2.01 -14.88 4.28
C PRO A 157 -2.57 -16.19 4.87
N GLY A 158 -2.50 -16.38 6.19
CA GLY A 158 -3.06 -17.58 6.84
C GLY A 158 -2.52 -18.88 6.27
N THR A 159 -3.38 -19.88 6.17
CA THR A 159 -3.02 -21.23 5.67
C THR A 159 -2.64 -21.27 4.19
N ASP A 160 -2.87 -20.21 3.44
CA ASP A 160 -2.55 -20.18 2.00
C ASP A 160 -1.04 -20.29 1.75
N THR A 161 -0.23 -19.63 2.60
CA THR A 161 1.24 -19.67 2.48
C THR A 161 1.98 -19.87 3.80
N CYS A 162 1.32 -19.65 4.95
CA CYS A 162 1.95 -19.73 6.27
C CYS A 162 1.83 -21.14 6.86
N ASN A 163 2.96 -21.82 6.97
CA ASN A 163 3.00 -23.16 7.57
C ASN A 163 2.75 -23.21 9.09
N LEU A 164 2.64 -22.06 9.75
CA LEU A 164 2.30 -21.96 11.18
C LEU A 164 0.85 -21.56 11.38
N ALA A 165 0.13 -21.26 10.30
CA ALA A 165 -1.26 -20.87 10.40
C ALA A 165 -2.18 -22.06 10.74
N ILE A 166 -3.19 -21.77 11.55
CA ILE A 166 -4.22 -22.74 11.96
C ILE A 166 -5.51 -22.50 11.19
N SER A 167 -5.71 -21.27 10.69
CA SER A 167 -6.94 -20.85 10.01
C SER A 167 -6.66 -20.17 8.67
N ASN A 168 -7.64 -20.24 7.77
CA ASN A 168 -7.64 -19.46 6.53
C ASN A 168 -8.12 -18.03 6.83
N SER A 169 -7.17 -17.14 7.13
CA SER A 169 -7.46 -15.74 7.49
C SER A 169 -7.91 -14.91 6.30
N THR A 170 -7.46 -15.21 5.09
CA THR A 170 -7.90 -14.53 3.87
C THR A 170 -9.38 -14.81 3.58
N HIS A 171 -9.81 -16.05 3.73
CA HIS A 171 -11.22 -16.39 3.58
C HIS A 171 -12.10 -15.74 4.66
N LEU A 172 -11.65 -15.74 5.92
CA LEU A 172 -12.37 -15.07 7.00
C LEU A 172 -12.50 -13.56 6.73
N SER A 173 -11.43 -12.91 6.30
CA SER A 173 -11.45 -11.48 5.97
C SER A 173 -12.36 -11.17 4.79
N THR A 174 -12.39 -12.02 3.78
CA THR A 174 -13.34 -11.91 2.67
C THR A 174 -14.79 -11.98 3.18
N CYS A 175 -15.11 -12.93 4.06
CA CYS A 175 -16.43 -13.00 4.68
C CYS A 175 -16.78 -11.73 5.47
N LEU A 176 -15.83 -11.19 6.24
CA LEU A 176 -16.04 -9.95 6.99
C LEU A 176 -16.27 -8.76 6.07
N LEU A 177 -15.54 -8.63 4.98
CA LEU A 177 -15.74 -7.56 3.98
C LEU A 177 -17.14 -7.64 3.35
N TYR A 178 -17.67 -8.84 3.13
CA TYR A 178 -19.02 -9.04 2.59
C TYR A 178 -20.13 -8.78 3.61
N THR A 179 -19.88 -9.04 4.89
CA THR A 179 -20.87 -8.92 5.96
C THR A 179 -20.82 -7.61 6.72
N SER A 180 -19.75 -6.84 6.56
CA SER A 180 -19.65 -5.50 7.15
C SER A 180 -20.63 -4.55 6.48
N PRO A 181 -21.40 -3.75 7.24
CA PRO A 181 -22.30 -2.77 6.66
C PRO A 181 -21.52 -1.83 5.75
N SER A 182 -22.06 -1.63 4.56
CA SER A 182 -21.48 -0.63 3.65
C SER A 182 -21.59 0.74 4.30
N PRO A 183 -20.62 1.65 4.14
CA PRO A 183 -20.77 3.06 4.55
C PRO A 183 -21.99 3.75 3.93
N ARG A 184 -22.68 3.08 3.00
CA ARG A 184 -23.95 3.55 2.41
C ARG A 184 -25.18 3.18 3.23
N ASP A 185 -25.04 2.25 4.19
CA ASP A 185 -26.16 1.73 4.97
C ASP A 185 -26.42 2.52 6.28
N ASP A 186 -25.50 3.42 6.63
CA ASP A 186 -25.67 4.37 7.73
C ASP A 186 -26.52 5.57 7.27
N ARG A 187 -27.84 5.33 7.08
CA ARG A 187 -28.85 6.38 6.92
C ARG A 187 -29.89 6.31 8.02
#